data_058092eae84d4dad25ae8ba7503efeb7
#
_entry.id   058092eae84d4dad25ae8ba7503efeb7
#
_cell.length_a   1.000
_cell.length_b   1.000
_cell.length_c   1.000
_cell.angle_alpha   90.00
_cell.angle_beta   90.00
_cell.angle_gamma   90.00
#
_symmetry.space_group_name_H-M   'P 1'
#
loop_
_entity.id
_entity.type
_entity.pdbx_description
1 polymer ?
#
loop_
_entity_poly.entity_id
_entity_poly.type
_entity_poly.pdbx_seq_one_letter_code
_entity_poly.pdbx_strand_id
1 'polypeptide(L)'
;MKRKIFSIYLKIKNLFLSISEFHKIHLMDKIIYKGQNCFVNNGTKSDSNGNRLWDILPEEFDENGKRSGWSVPRSEFKRVFCWFNIKNALFSRYHWWKSCWYKIQLREMMSR
;
A
#
# COMPACT_ATOMS: atom_id res chain seq x y z
N MET A 1 33.20 -18.87 10.82
CA MET A 1 33.07 -18.48 9.41
C MET A 1 31.68 -18.70 8.84
N LYS A 2 31.08 -19.86 9.06
CA LYS A 2 29.74 -20.16 8.53
C LYS A 2 28.64 -19.17 8.99
N ARG A 3 28.72 -18.68 10.23
CA ARG A 3 27.74 -17.71 10.77
C ARG A 3 27.82 -16.35 10.07
N LYS A 4 29.01 -15.86 9.71
CA LYS A 4 29.17 -14.59 9.00
C LYS A 4 28.63 -14.66 7.59
N ILE A 5 28.90 -15.74 6.87
CA ILE A 5 28.40 -15.96 5.51
C ILE A 5 26.89 -16.05 5.52
N PHE A 6 26.31 -16.77 6.46
CA PHE A 6 24.86 -16.90 6.62
C PHE A 6 24.20 -15.55 6.93
N SER A 7 24.82 -14.73 7.80
CA SER A 7 24.36 -13.39 8.12
C SER A 7 24.37 -12.46 6.91
N ILE A 8 25.44 -12.51 6.10
CA ILE A 8 25.53 -11.74 4.87
C ILE A 8 24.45 -12.18 3.87
N TYR A 9 24.24 -13.48 3.72
CA TYR A 9 23.20 -14.04 2.87
C TYR A 9 21.81 -13.53 3.27
N LEU A 10 21.49 -13.55 4.56
CA LEU A 10 20.21 -13.05 5.05
C LEU A 10 20.03 -11.56 4.80
N LYS A 11 21.08 -10.76 4.97
CA LYS A 11 21.04 -9.31 4.68
C LYS A 11 20.78 -9.04 3.20
N ILE A 12 21.46 -9.76 2.32
CA ILE A 12 21.27 -9.64 0.88
C ILE A 12 19.85 -10.06 0.49
N LYS A 13 19.38 -11.20 1.01
CA LYS A 13 18.02 -11.69 0.76
C LYS A 13 16.97 -10.68 1.20
N ASN A 14 17.14 -10.10 2.40
CA ASN A 14 16.23 -9.08 2.91
C ASN A 14 16.25 -7.81 2.06
N LEU A 15 17.42 -7.42 1.54
CA LEU A 15 17.52 -6.28 0.64
C LEU A 15 16.74 -6.52 -0.65
N PHE A 16 16.89 -7.68 -1.29
CA PHE A 16 16.14 -8.03 -2.49
C PHE A 16 14.63 -8.07 -2.23
N LEU A 17 14.20 -8.65 -1.11
CA LEU A 17 12.80 -8.69 -0.73
C LEU A 17 12.24 -7.29 -0.48
N SER A 18 13.03 -6.40 0.13
CA SER A 18 12.64 -5.00 0.35
C SER A 18 12.47 -4.25 -0.98
N ILE A 19 13.38 -4.44 -1.93
CA ILE A 19 13.28 -3.84 -3.26
C ILE A 19 12.01 -4.35 -3.97
N SER A 20 11.73 -5.66 -3.88
CA SER A 20 10.51 -6.25 -4.43
C SER A 20 9.25 -5.60 -3.84
N GLU A 21 9.23 -5.35 -2.53
CA GLU A 21 8.10 -4.70 -1.85
C GLU A 21 7.88 -3.27 -2.33
N PHE A 22 8.93 -2.53 -2.69
CA PHE A 22 8.78 -1.17 -3.21
C PHE A 22 7.99 -1.11 -4.51
N HIS A 23 7.99 -2.19 -5.29
CA HIS A 23 7.27 -2.25 -6.57
C HIS A 23 5.83 -2.73 -6.42
N LYS A 24 5.45 -3.23 -5.25
CA LYS A 24 4.09 -3.69 -4.98
C LYS A 24 3.23 -2.54 -4.48
N ILE A 25 1.95 -2.61 -4.80
CA ILE A 25 0.97 -1.68 -4.25
C ILE A 25 0.57 -2.15 -2.85
N HIS A 26 0.61 -1.24 -1.90
CA HIS A 26 0.20 -1.47 -0.52
C HIS A 26 -0.99 -0.59 -0.15
N LEU A 27 -1.73 -1.01 0.86
CA LEU A 27 -2.82 -0.19 1.40
C LEU A 27 -2.26 1.14 1.88
N MET A 28 -2.99 2.22 1.65
CA MET A 28 -2.63 3.60 1.99
C MET A 28 -1.54 4.21 1.10
N ASP A 29 -1.06 3.50 0.07
CA ASP A 29 -0.13 4.07 -0.89
C ASP A 29 -0.73 5.28 -1.60
N LYS A 30 0.09 6.30 -1.79
CA LYS A 30 -0.29 7.48 -2.56
C LYS A 30 -0.19 7.17 -4.05
N ILE A 31 -1.25 7.51 -4.77
CA ILE A 31 -1.38 7.25 -6.21
C ILE A 31 -1.98 8.47 -6.90
N ILE A 32 -1.89 8.49 -8.23
CA ILE A 32 -2.55 9.49 -9.07
C ILE A 32 -3.54 8.78 -9.99
N TYR A 33 -4.79 9.19 -9.93
CA TYR A 33 -5.87 8.69 -10.78
C TYR A 33 -6.53 9.84 -11.51
N LYS A 34 -6.46 9.83 -12.83
CA LYS A 34 -7.00 10.91 -13.70
C LYS A 34 -6.53 12.31 -13.28
N GLY A 35 -5.24 12.42 -12.94
CA GLY A 35 -4.66 13.69 -12.50
C GLY A 35 -4.98 14.11 -11.08
N GLN A 36 -5.71 13.29 -10.33
CA GLN A 36 -6.11 13.58 -8.95
C GLN A 36 -5.30 12.75 -7.96
N ASN A 37 -4.89 13.37 -6.86
CA ASN A 37 -4.19 12.68 -5.78
C ASN A 37 -5.17 11.81 -4.99
N CYS A 38 -4.86 10.53 -4.91
CA CYS A 38 -5.67 9.53 -4.23
C CYS A 38 -4.79 8.63 -3.36
N PHE A 39 -5.41 7.74 -2.61
CA PHE A 39 -4.70 6.69 -1.89
C PHE A 39 -5.45 5.37 -2.00
N VAL A 40 -4.71 4.26 -1.86
CA VAL A 40 -5.26 2.91 -1.96
C VAL A 40 -5.96 2.55 -0.65
N ASN A 41 -7.24 2.18 -0.73
CA ASN A 41 -8.03 1.78 0.43
C ASN A 41 -8.15 0.26 0.56
N ASN A 42 -8.36 -0.44 -0.55
CA ASN A 42 -8.54 -1.89 -0.54
C ASN A 42 -8.15 -2.47 -1.90
N GLY A 43 -7.71 -3.73 -1.92
CA GLY A 43 -7.30 -4.42 -3.15
C GLY A 43 -7.83 -5.84 -3.27
N THR A 44 -8.93 -6.18 -2.57
CA THR A 44 -9.45 -7.54 -2.52
C THR A 44 -10.60 -7.80 -3.49
N LYS A 45 -11.10 -6.77 -4.18
CA LYS A 45 -12.22 -6.92 -5.12
C LYS A 45 -11.77 -7.43 -6.48
N SER A 46 -12.69 -8.09 -7.20
CA SER A 46 -12.50 -8.54 -8.58
C SER A 46 -13.70 -8.13 -9.41
N ASP A 47 -13.47 -7.89 -10.71
CA ASP A 47 -14.57 -7.64 -11.65
C ASP A 47 -15.22 -8.97 -12.11
N SER A 48 -16.21 -8.86 -13.00
CA SER A 48 -16.92 -10.04 -13.54
C SER A 48 -16.00 -10.97 -14.35
N ASN A 49 -14.88 -10.48 -14.86
CA ASN A 49 -13.90 -11.24 -15.64
C ASN A 49 -12.77 -11.80 -14.75
N GLY A 50 -12.83 -11.62 -13.45
CA GLY A 50 -11.80 -12.08 -12.52
C GLY A 50 -10.58 -11.19 -12.41
N ASN A 51 -10.58 -9.99 -13.02
CA ASN A 51 -9.49 -9.04 -12.91
C ASN A 51 -9.55 -8.33 -11.56
N ARG A 52 -8.38 -8.17 -10.94
CA ARG A 52 -8.28 -7.50 -9.64
C ARG A 52 -8.60 -6.00 -9.75
N LEU A 53 -9.46 -5.53 -8.87
CA LEU A 53 -9.80 -4.12 -8.74
C LEU A 53 -9.26 -3.58 -7.42
N TRP A 54 -8.83 -2.31 -7.48
CA TRP A 54 -8.35 -1.59 -6.33
C TRP A 54 -9.34 -0.49 -5.97
N ASP A 55 -9.75 -0.46 -4.71
CA ASP A 55 -10.56 0.63 -4.19
C ASP A 55 -9.63 1.79 -3.83
N ILE A 56 -9.85 2.93 -4.44
CA ILE A 56 -9.08 4.14 -4.22
C ILE A 56 -9.98 5.27 -3.74
N LEU A 57 -9.44 6.14 -2.92
CA LEU A 57 -10.16 7.30 -2.38
C LEU A 57 -9.37 8.56 -2.68
N PRO A 58 -10.04 9.69 -3.01
CA PRO A 58 -9.35 10.96 -3.16
C PRO A 58 -8.81 11.44 -1.81
N GLU A 59 -7.70 12.18 -1.83
CA GLU A 59 -7.13 12.77 -0.62
C GLU A 59 -8.02 13.89 -0.07
N GLU A 60 -8.70 14.61 -0.95
CA GLU A 60 -9.56 15.72 -0.58
C GLU A 60 -11.01 15.29 -0.39
N PHE A 61 -11.67 15.93 0.56
CA PHE A 61 -13.11 15.76 0.76
C PHE A 61 -13.88 16.58 -0.27
N ASP A 62 -15.09 16.14 -0.61
CA ASP A 62 -15.99 16.94 -1.46
C ASP A 62 -16.62 18.08 -0.65
N GLU A 63 -17.49 18.89 -1.32
CA GLU A 63 -18.15 20.03 -0.69
C GLU A 63 -19.02 19.64 0.51
N ASN A 64 -19.50 18.40 0.53
CA ASN A 64 -20.33 17.87 1.61
C ASN A 64 -19.51 17.18 2.72
N GLY A 65 -18.19 17.25 2.65
CA GLY A 65 -17.30 16.59 3.61
C GLY A 65 -17.24 15.08 3.47
N LYS A 66 -17.60 14.54 2.31
CA LYS A 66 -17.57 13.10 2.00
C LYS A 66 -16.46 12.77 1.02
N ARG A 67 -15.97 11.55 1.08
CA ARG A 67 -15.06 10.98 0.09
C ARG A 67 -15.78 9.84 -0.62
N SER A 68 -15.90 9.97 -1.94
CA SER A 68 -16.41 8.90 -2.78
C SER A 68 -15.26 8.34 -3.61
N GLY A 69 -15.03 7.04 -3.49
CA GLY A 69 -13.93 6.37 -4.17
C GLY A 69 -14.37 5.66 -5.44
N TRP A 70 -13.38 5.02 -6.05
CA TRP A 70 -13.57 4.26 -7.28
C TRP A 70 -12.95 2.87 -7.11
N SER A 71 -13.50 1.89 -7.82
CA SER A 71 -12.88 0.57 -7.96
C SER A 71 -12.30 0.49 -9.37
N VAL A 72 -10.97 0.46 -9.48
CA VAL A 72 -10.27 0.57 -10.76
C VAL A 72 -9.18 -0.49 -10.89
N PRO A 73 -8.89 -0.98 -12.12
CA PRO A 73 -7.76 -1.88 -12.33
C PRO A 73 -6.43 -1.16 -12.16
N ARG A 74 -5.38 -1.91 -11.89
CA ARG A 74 -4.04 -1.37 -11.66
C ARG A 74 -3.54 -0.48 -12.80
N SER A 75 -3.94 -0.77 -14.03
CA SER A 75 -3.49 -0.04 -15.22
C SER A 75 -3.99 1.40 -15.30
N GLU A 76 -5.05 1.76 -14.55
CA GLU A 76 -5.68 3.07 -14.64
C GLU A 76 -5.10 4.11 -13.69
N PHE A 77 -4.24 3.71 -12.76
CA PHE A 77 -3.62 4.66 -11.84
C PHE A 77 -2.13 4.47 -11.77
N LYS A 78 -1.42 5.52 -11.34
CA LYS A 78 0.04 5.53 -11.19
C LYS A 78 0.39 5.65 -9.72
N ARG A 79 1.32 4.81 -9.26
CA ARG A 79 1.87 4.92 -7.92
C ARG A 79 2.89 6.07 -7.88
N VAL A 80 2.77 6.92 -6.87
CA VAL A 80 3.70 8.03 -6.68
C VAL A 80 4.99 7.51 -6.03
N PHE A 81 6.14 7.87 -6.59
CA PHE A 81 7.43 7.59 -5.96
C PHE A 81 7.71 8.68 -4.93
N CYS A 82 7.40 8.41 -3.66
CA CYS A 82 7.57 9.37 -2.58
C CYS A 82 8.00 8.65 -1.29
N TRP A 83 8.51 9.43 -0.36
CA TRP A 83 9.00 8.90 0.92
C TRP A 83 7.90 8.17 1.71
N PHE A 84 6.67 8.67 1.65
CA PHE A 84 5.54 8.03 2.31
C PHE A 84 5.33 6.59 1.81
N ASN A 85 5.35 6.38 0.49
CA ASN A 85 5.17 5.05 -0.10
C ASN A 85 6.35 4.12 0.21
N ILE A 86 7.56 4.67 0.27
CA ILE A 86 8.75 3.92 0.65
C ILE A 86 8.63 3.42 2.09
N LYS A 87 8.26 4.29 3.02
CA LYS A 87 8.03 3.91 4.41
C LYS A 87 6.92 2.87 4.54
N ASN A 88 5.83 3.06 3.80
CA ASN A 88 4.70 2.15 3.82
C ASN A 88 5.09 0.73 3.39
N ALA A 89 5.91 0.61 2.34
CA ALA A 89 6.44 -0.66 1.89
C ALA A 89 7.33 -1.33 2.95
N LEU A 90 8.20 -0.56 3.58
CA LEU A 90 9.08 -1.06 4.65
C LEU A 90 8.27 -1.55 5.85
N PHE A 91 7.26 -0.81 6.27
CA PHE A 91 6.38 -1.22 7.36
C PHE A 91 5.65 -2.51 7.04
N SER A 92 5.12 -2.65 5.84
CA SER A 92 4.44 -3.87 5.39
C SER A 92 5.37 -5.09 5.46
N ARG A 93 6.64 -4.91 5.09
CA ARG A 93 7.61 -6.00 5.00
C ARG A 93 8.13 -6.44 6.37
N TYR A 94 8.54 -5.50 7.23
CA TYR A 94 9.25 -5.81 8.46
C TYR A 94 8.36 -5.98 9.69
N HIS A 95 7.18 -5.43 9.66
CA HIS A 95 6.33 -5.36 10.85
C HIS A 95 4.91 -5.83 10.54
N TRP A 96 4.80 -7.05 10.01
CA TRP A 96 3.49 -7.65 9.74
C TRP A 96 2.56 -7.56 10.96
N TRP A 97 3.06 -7.87 12.15
CA TRP A 97 2.30 -7.78 13.39
C TRP A 97 1.96 -6.33 13.73
N LYS A 98 2.84 -5.36 13.42
CA LYS A 98 2.54 -3.93 13.56
C LYS A 98 1.52 -3.47 12.53
N SER A 99 1.48 -4.06 11.35
CA SER A 99 0.46 -3.73 10.38
C SER A 99 -0.93 -4.15 10.84
N CYS A 100 -1.03 -5.28 11.54
CA CYS A 100 -2.27 -5.68 12.19
C CYS A 100 -2.70 -4.68 13.28
N TRP A 101 -1.75 -4.23 14.09
CA TRP A 101 -1.99 -3.21 15.10
C TRP A 101 -2.41 -1.89 14.48
N TYR A 102 -1.75 -1.49 13.40
CA TYR A 102 -2.07 -0.28 12.65
C TYR A 102 -3.50 -0.34 12.07
N LYS A 103 -3.91 -1.48 11.56
CA LYS A 103 -5.29 -1.67 11.09
C LYS A 103 -6.31 -1.50 12.22
N ILE A 104 -5.99 -1.98 13.39
CA ILE A 104 -6.85 -1.79 14.58
C ILE A 104 -6.97 -0.30 14.90
N GLN A 105 -5.85 0.42 14.92
CA GLN A 105 -5.85 1.85 15.17
C GLN A 105 -6.65 2.62 14.11
N LEU A 106 -6.50 2.26 12.84
CA LEU A 106 -7.28 2.86 11.76
C LEU A 106 -8.78 2.65 11.94
N ARG A 107 -9.18 1.45 12.34
CA ARG A 107 -10.59 1.17 12.64
C ARG A 107 -11.12 2.05 13.77
N GLU A 108 -10.34 2.22 14.83
CA GLU A 108 -10.71 3.10 15.94
C GLU A 108 -10.85 4.54 15.49
N MET A 109 -9.94 5.02 14.65
CA MET A 109 -10.00 6.37 14.09
C MET A 109 -11.19 6.57 13.16
N MET A 110 -11.54 5.56 12.38
CA MET A 110 -12.67 5.62 11.44
C MET A 110 -14.02 5.44 12.10
N SER A 111 -14.06 4.81 13.28
CA SER A 111 -15.31 4.61 14.03
C SER A 111 -15.67 5.80 14.92
N ARG A 112 -14.78 6.77 15.03
CA ARG A 112 -15.01 8.03 15.73
C ARG A 112 -15.56 9.07 14.76
#